data_1cec8c72e33b05f1cd59f63b1e61a282
#
_entry.id   1cec8c72e33b05f1cd59f63b1e61a282
#
_cell.length_a   1.000
_cell.length_b   1.000
_cell.length_c   1.000
_cell.angle_alpha   90.00
_cell.angle_beta   90.00
_cell.angle_gamma   90.00
#
_symmetry.space_group_name_H-M   'P 1'
#
loop_
_entity.id
_entity.type
_entity.pdbx_description
1 polymer ?
#
loop_
_entity_poly.entity_id
_entity_poly.type
_entity_poly.pdbx_seq_one_letter_code
_entity_poly.pdbx_strand_id
1 'polypeptide(L)'
;MELKQDDLHPLAVPLLVFSGLSRIADRTQIQKLVYIINECGWHTIKDFTFIARGPYSQWLDSQLDTWINEGMVQETEESILIDTDNEVGFYCYSLTDDGKSLAKKVIDSIHSQELIERTLRHLRKLSKYTEQELEITSSILFICSEEDMDPERIVRRILSFKSDFTEAQIRKYLDVLEHTRDNIA
;
A
#
# COMPACT_ATOMS: atom_id res chain seq x y z
N MET A 1 -20.27 -13.36 12.43
CA MET A 1 -20.49 -13.86 11.05
C MET A 1 -19.23 -13.51 10.28
N GLU A 2 -18.33 -14.46 10.11
CA GLU A 2 -17.09 -14.24 9.34
C GLU A 2 -17.48 -13.97 7.89
N LEU A 3 -17.03 -12.84 7.36
CA LEU A 3 -17.12 -12.54 5.93
C LEU A 3 -16.33 -13.62 5.19
N LYS A 4 -16.97 -14.33 4.30
CA LYS A 4 -16.24 -15.19 3.38
C LYS A 4 -15.41 -14.28 2.47
N GLN A 5 -14.12 -14.56 2.39
CA GLN A 5 -13.13 -13.82 1.59
C GLN A 5 -13.55 -13.67 0.11
N ASP A 6 -14.43 -14.56 -0.36
CA ASP A 6 -14.95 -14.58 -1.74
C ASP A 6 -15.96 -13.45 -2.05
N ASP A 7 -16.43 -12.71 -1.02
CA ASP A 7 -17.42 -11.64 -1.20
C ASP A 7 -16.78 -10.25 -1.34
N LEU A 8 -15.44 -10.13 -1.21
CA LEU A 8 -14.73 -8.85 -1.28
C LEU A 8 -14.19 -8.60 -2.69
N HIS A 9 -14.64 -7.51 -3.30
CA HIS A 9 -14.20 -7.13 -4.65
C HIS A 9 -12.74 -6.69 -4.67
N PRO A 10 -11.89 -7.15 -5.64
CA PRO A 10 -10.48 -6.74 -5.72
C PRO A 10 -10.25 -5.23 -5.79
N LEU A 11 -11.19 -4.47 -6.35
CA LEU A 11 -11.12 -3.01 -6.42
C LEU A 11 -11.30 -2.31 -5.06
N ALA A 12 -11.80 -3.02 -4.03
CA ALA A 12 -12.13 -2.40 -2.74
C ALA A 12 -10.90 -1.77 -2.07
N VAL A 13 -9.78 -2.51 -2.02
CA VAL A 13 -8.57 -2.02 -1.36
C VAL A 13 -7.96 -0.80 -2.07
N PRO A 14 -7.70 -0.82 -3.39
CA PRO A 14 -7.19 0.37 -4.07
C PRO A 14 -8.11 1.59 -3.94
N LEU A 15 -9.43 1.40 -4.08
CA LEU A 15 -10.39 2.51 -3.96
C LEU A 15 -10.47 3.06 -2.53
N LEU A 16 -10.32 2.20 -1.49
CA LEU A 16 -10.19 2.65 -0.11
C LEU A 16 -8.90 3.44 0.12
N VAL A 17 -7.78 3.01 -0.46
CA VAL A 17 -6.51 3.72 -0.38
C VAL A 17 -6.66 5.12 -0.99
N PHE A 18 -7.22 5.24 -2.19
CA PHE A 18 -7.47 6.53 -2.83
C PHE A 18 -8.51 7.38 -2.08
N SER A 19 -9.52 6.77 -1.48
CA SER A 19 -10.54 7.51 -0.70
C SER A 19 -10.01 8.00 0.64
N GLY A 20 -9.11 7.23 1.26
CA GLY A 20 -8.49 7.59 2.53
C GLY A 20 -7.35 8.60 2.40
N LEU A 21 -6.75 8.68 1.22
CA LEU A 21 -5.65 9.59 0.88
C LEU A 21 -6.07 10.41 -0.34
N SER A 22 -6.37 11.68 -0.14
CA SER A 22 -6.86 12.55 -1.23
C SER A 22 -5.86 12.65 -2.41
N ARG A 23 -4.61 12.33 -2.16
CA ARG A 23 -3.51 12.42 -3.12
C ARG A 23 -2.40 11.42 -2.76
N ILE A 24 -1.85 10.74 -3.74
CA ILE A 24 -0.77 9.77 -3.58
C ILE A 24 0.34 10.13 -4.57
N ALA A 25 1.57 10.28 -4.08
CA ALA A 25 2.73 10.49 -4.93
C ALA A 25 3.18 9.15 -5.49
N ASP A 26 3.52 9.10 -6.75
CA ASP A 26 4.03 8.00 -7.56
C ASP A 26 3.30 6.63 -7.48
N ARG A 27 3.50 5.82 -8.49
CA ARG A 27 2.91 4.47 -8.60
C ARG A 27 3.50 3.51 -7.57
N THR A 28 4.75 3.72 -7.18
CA THR A 28 5.43 2.87 -6.19
C THR A 28 4.77 3.01 -4.82
N GLN A 29 4.39 4.23 -4.43
CA GLN A 29 3.66 4.48 -3.20
C GLN A 29 2.27 3.82 -3.22
N ILE A 30 1.56 3.89 -4.35
CA ILE A 30 0.27 3.19 -4.52
C ILE A 30 0.44 1.68 -4.31
N GLN A 31 1.43 1.05 -4.95
CA GLN A 31 1.72 -0.37 -4.81
C GLN A 31 1.95 -0.78 -3.35
N LYS A 32 2.79 -0.03 -2.63
CA LYS A 32 3.13 -0.31 -1.23
C LYS A 32 1.94 -0.13 -0.30
N LEU A 33 1.19 0.96 -0.43
CA LEU A 33 0.01 1.23 0.38
C LEU A 33 -1.08 0.17 0.17
N VAL A 34 -1.37 -0.16 -1.09
CA VAL A 34 -2.36 -1.19 -1.42
C VAL A 34 -1.92 -2.55 -0.90
N TYR A 35 -0.63 -2.91 -1.04
CA TYR A 35 -0.10 -4.15 -0.51
C TYR A 35 -0.27 -4.22 1.02
N ILE A 36 0.20 -3.21 1.75
CA ILE A 36 0.12 -3.19 3.22
C ILE A 36 -1.34 -3.33 3.69
N ILE A 37 -2.25 -2.58 3.07
CA ILE A 37 -3.68 -2.66 3.42
C ILE A 37 -4.27 -4.03 3.05
N ASN A 38 -3.89 -4.60 1.90
CA ASN A 38 -4.33 -5.93 1.49
C ASN A 38 -3.96 -6.99 2.53
N GLU A 39 -2.75 -6.93 3.09
CA GLU A 39 -2.29 -7.84 4.14
C GLU A 39 -2.94 -7.59 5.51
N CYS A 40 -3.58 -6.45 5.72
CA CYS A 40 -4.32 -6.13 6.94
C CYS A 40 -5.73 -6.77 7.00
N GLY A 41 -5.93 -7.90 6.34
CA GLY A 41 -7.15 -8.72 6.43
C GLY A 41 -8.08 -8.65 5.22
N TRP A 42 -7.66 -8.01 4.13
CA TRP A 42 -8.43 -8.00 2.88
C TRP A 42 -8.11 -9.21 1.99
N HIS A 43 -6.85 -9.44 1.70
CA HIS A 43 -6.33 -10.54 0.87
C HIS A 43 -7.06 -10.72 -0.47
N THR A 44 -7.52 -9.61 -1.07
CA THR A 44 -8.30 -9.61 -2.31
C THR A 44 -7.44 -9.60 -3.56
N ILE A 45 -6.21 -9.12 -3.47
CA ILE A 45 -5.22 -9.07 -4.55
C ILE A 45 -4.14 -10.09 -4.23
N LYS A 46 -3.95 -11.08 -5.12
CA LYS A 46 -3.08 -12.25 -4.87
C LYS A 46 -1.87 -12.34 -5.80
N ASP A 47 -1.73 -11.44 -6.75
CA ASP A 47 -0.66 -11.45 -7.75
C ASP A 47 0.58 -10.65 -7.35
N PHE A 48 0.68 -10.24 -6.08
CA PHE A 48 1.88 -9.55 -5.61
C PHE A 48 3.12 -10.44 -5.72
N THR A 49 4.15 -9.89 -6.34
CA THR A 49 5.48 -10.50 -6.45
C THR A 49 6.53 -9.55 -5.89
N PHE A 50 7.66 -10.08 -5.41
CA PHE A 50 8.72 -9.25 -4.86
C PHE A 50 9.70 -8.82 -5.96
N ILE A 51 9.80 -7.52 -6.17
CA ILE A 51 10.76 -6.91 -7.11
C ILE A 51 11.77 -6.02 -6.36
N ALA A 52 12.69 -5.39 -7.07
CA ALA A 52 13.74 -4.55 -6.48
C ALA A 52 13.22 -3.46 -5.52
N ARG A 53 12.02 -2.92 -5.78
CA ARG A 53 11.38 -1.87 -4.97
C ARG A 53 10.35 -2.39 -3.97
N GLY A 54 10.28 -3.71 -3.73
CA GLY A 54 9.33 -4.34 -2.83
C GLY A 54 8.14 -5.00 -3.55
N PRO A 55 7.04 -5.27 -2.85
CA PRO A 55 5.86 -5.91 -3.43
C PRO A 55 5.27 -5.12 -4.61
N TYR A 56 4.95 -5.82 -5.69
CA TYR A 56 4.39 -5.27 -6.91
C TYR A 56 3.32 -6.19 -7.48
N SER A 57 2.18 -5.64 -7.84
CA SER A 57 1.08 -6.31 -8.53
C SER A 57 0.92 -5.77 -9.94
N GLN A 58 1.07 -6.65 -10.93
CA GLN A 58 0.83 -6.31 -12.34
C GLN A 58 -0.63 -5.96 -12.59
N TRP A 59 -1.55 -6.66 -11.92
CA TRP A 59 -2.98 -6.36 -12.00
C TRP A 59 -3.28 -4.94 -11.52
N LEU A 60 -2.72 -4.53 -10.38
CA LEU A 60 -2.93 -3.19 -9.82
C LEU A 60 -2.39 -2.11 -10.77
N ASP A 61 -1.22 -2.32 -11.35
CA ASP A 61 -0.64 -1.37 -12.31
C ASP A 61 -1.50 -1.22 -13.56
N SER A 62 -1.95 -2.35 -14.14
CA SER A 62 -2.86 -2.34 -15.30
C SER A 62 -4.23 -1.73 -14.97
N GLN A 63 -4.72 -1.94 -13.75
CA GLN A 63 -5.97 -1.34 -13.28
C GLN A 63 -5.84 0.18 -13.13
N LEU A 64 -4.70 0.66 -12.66
CA LEU A 64 -4.42 2.09 -12.56
C LEU A 64 -4.39 2.75 -13.95
N ASP A 65 -3.72 2.11 -14.95
CA ASP A 65 -3.74 2.58 -16.34
C ASP A 65 -5.17 2.65 -16.89
N THR A 66 -5.98 1.62 -16.60
CA THR A 66 -7.39 1.61 -17.00
C THR A 66 -8.14 2.78 -16.40
N TRP A 67 -7.99 3.03 -15.11
CA TRP A 67 -8.67 4.13 -14.42
C TRP A 67 -8.23 5.51 -14.89
N ILE A 68 -6.95 5.68 -15.25
CA ILE A 68 -6.45 6.93 -15.84
C ILE A 68 -7.11 7.15 -17.21
N ASN A 69 -7.11 6.12 -18.06
CA ASN A 69 -7.69 6.19 -19.41
C ASN A 69 -9.21 6.41 -19.41
N GLU A 70 -9.91 5.88 -18.42
CA GLU A 70 -11.36 6.05 -18.22
C GLU A 70 -11.72 7.33 -17.46
N GLY A 71 -10.73 8.13 -17.03
CA GLY A 71 -10.96 9.37 -16.30
C GLY A 71 -11.44 9.19 -14.86
N MET A 72 -11.24 8.01 -14.26
CA MET A 72 -11.56 7.74 -12.85
C MET A 72 -10.45 8.22 -11.91
N VAL A 73 -9.20 8.16 -12.38
CA VAL A 73 -8.01 8.66 -11.69
C VAL A 73 -7.38 9.75 -12.54
N GLN A 74 -7.04 10.86 -11.90
CA GLN A 74 -6.24 11.92 -12.51
C GLN A 74 -4.78 11.70 -12.14
N GLU A 75 -3.92 11.65 -13.16
CA GLU A 75 -2.47 11.73 -13.04
C GLU A 75 -2.04 13.17 -13.32
N THR A 76 -1.31 13.79 -12.40
CA THR A 76 -0.82 15.16 -12.52
C THR A 76 0.68 15.17 -12.34
N GLU A 77 1.40 15.73 -13.29
CA GLU A 77 2.82 16.00 -13.16
C GLU A 77 3.04 17.22 -12.27
N GLU A 78 3.90 17.08 -11.29
CA GLU A 78 4.29 18.13 -10.35
C GLU A 78 5.79 18.12 -10.19
N SER A 79 6.33 19.23 -9.67
CA SER A 79 7.75 19.35 -9.42
C SER A 79 8.00 20.02 -8.08
N ILE A 80 9.14 19.69 -7.49
CA ILE A 80 9.67 20.35 -6.30
C ILE A 80 11.07 20.85 -6.58
N LEU A 81 11.35 22.08 -6.15
CA LEU A 81 12.71 22.61 -6.13
C LEU A 81 13.46 21.97 -4.95
N ILE A 82 14.52 21.23 -5.25
CA ILE A 82 15.43 20.70 -4.22
C ILE A 82 16.44 21.75 -3.80
N ASP A 83 16.92 22.53 -4.77
CA ASP A 83 17.77 23.70 -4.57
C ASP A 83 17.53 24.74 -5.68
N THR A 84 18.31 25.82 -5.71
CA THR A 84 18.10 26.96 -6.63
C THR A 84 18.09 26.60 -8.12
N ASP A 85 18.68 25.47 -8.51
CA ASP A 85 18.87 25.09 -9.91
C ASP A 85 18.39 23.67 -10.23
N ASN A 86 17.91 22.90 -9.22
CA ASN A 86 17.48 21.52 -9.38
C ASN A 86 15.99 21.35 -9.05
N GLU A 87 15.20 21.12 -10.09
CA GLU A 87 13.79 20.76 -10.02
C GLU A 87 13.63 19.26 -10.30
N VAL A 88 12.89 18.55 -9.44
CA VAL A 88 12.57 17.14 -9.63
C VAL A 88 11.08 17.00 -9.85
N GLY A 89 10.74 16.47 -11.03
CA GLY A 89 9.38 16.14 -11.40
C GLY A 89 8.94 14.81 -10.78
N PHE A 90 7.68 14.72 -10.40
CA PHE A 90 7.02 13.50 -9.94
C PHE A 90 5.54 13.52 -10.32
N TYR A 91 4.92 12.34 -10.39
CA TYR A 91 3.50 12.23 -10.69
C TYR A 91 2.70 12.06 -9.39
N CYS A 92 1.53 12.69 -9.38
CA CYS A 92 0.54 12.56 -8.32
C CYS A 92 -0.76 12.00 -8.87
N TYR A 93 -1.40 11.17 -8.06
CA TYR A 93 -2.62 10.45 -8.42
C TYR A 93 -3.74 10.81 -7.43
N SER A 94 -4.92 11.10 -7.95
CA SER A 94 -6.12 11.37 -7.16
C SER A 94 -7.38 10.89 -7.88
N LEU A 95 -8.44 10.58 -7.12
CA LEU A 95 -9.74 10.27 -7.74
C LEU A 95 -10.38 11.54 -8.32
N THR A 96 -10.89 11.42 -9.54
CA THR A 96 -11.82 12.39 -10.12
C THR A 96 -13.19 12.28 -9.42
N ASP A 97 -14.18 13.09 -9.80
CA ASP A 97 -15.52 12.97 -9.22
C ASP A 97 -16.22 11.68 -9.67
N ASP A 98 -15.95 11.21 -10.88
CA ASP A 98 -16.42 9.90 -11.35
C ASP A 98 -15.73 8.76 -10.59
N GLY A 99 -14.42 8.88 -10.34
CA GLY A 99 -13.67 7.94 -9.50
C GLY A 99 -14.17 7.89 -8.07
N LYS A 100 -14.49 9.04 -7.46
CA LYS A 100 -15.11 9.11 -6.11
C LYS A 100 -16.49 8.44 -6.10
N SER A 101 -17.27 8.63 -7.15
CA SER A 101 -18.58 7.99 -7.29
C SER A 101 -18.46 6.47 -7.41
N LEU A 102 -17.48 5.96 -8.17
CA LEU A 102 -17.16 4.54 -8.24
C LEU A 102 -16.70 4.01 -6.87
N ALA A 103 -15.74 4.69 -6.24
CA ALA A 103 -15.24 4.30 -4.93
C ALA A 103 -16.36 4.21 -3.89
N LYS A 104 -17.26 5.20 -3.86
CA LYS A 104 -18.42 5.18 -2.97
C LYS A 104 -19.29 3.95 -3.21
N LYS A 105 -19.63 3.63 -4.46
CA LYS A 105 -20.46 2.45 -4.78
C LYS A 105 -19.82 1.14 -4.31
N VAL A 106 -18.51 0.98 -4.54
CA VAL A 106 -17.79 -0.22 -4.12
C VAL A 106 -17.68 -0.30 -2.60
N ILE A 107 -17.35 0.80 -1.93
CA ILE A 107 -17.22 0.84 -0.46
C ILE A 107 -18.58 0.61 0.20
N ASP A 108 -19.67 1.21 -0.30
CA ASP A 108 -21.03 1.01 0.22
C ASP A 108 -21.51 -0.45 0.05
N SER A 109 -20.95 -1.22 -0.85
CA SER A 109 -21.25 -2.65 -1.02
C SER A 109 -20.54 -3.57 -0.01
N ILE A 110 -19.58 -3.04 0.75
CA ILE A 110 -18.82 -3.82 1.74
C ILE A 110 -19.63 -3.91 3.05
N HIS A 111 -19.95 -5.13 3.46
CA HIS A 111 -20.76 -5.36 4.64
C HIS A 111 -20.03 -5.16 5.98
N SER A 112 -18.71 -5.13 5.99
CA SER A 112 -17.91 -4.95 7.21
C SER A 112 -17.49 -3.49 7.42
N GLN A 113 -18.32 -2.74 8.15
CA GLN A 113 -17.98 -1.38 8.55
C GLN A 113 -16.71 -1.33 9.42
N GLU A 114 -16.52 -2.32 10.28
CA GLU A 114 -15.33 -2.41 11.14
C GLU A 114 -14.04 -2.54 10.31
N LEU A 115 -14.05 -3.36 9.26
CA LEU A 115 -12.90 -3.52 8.36
C LEU A 115 -12.57 -2.22 7.64
N ILE A 116 -13.59 -1.49 7.16
CA ILE A 116 -13.43 -0.18 6.53
C ILE A 116 -12.80 0.81 7.50
N GLU A 117 -13.35 0.94 8.70
CA GLU A 117 -12.85 1.89 9.70
C GLU A 117 -11.42 1.57 10.15
N ARG A 118 -11.09 0.27 10.32
CA ARG A 118 -9.74 -0.19 10.61
C ARG A 118 -8.78 0.21 9.49
N THR A 119 -9.17 -0.02 8.24
CA THR A 119 -8.40 0.37 7.06
C THR A 119 -8.13 1.87 7.03
N LEU A 120 -9.13 2.70 7.23
CA LEU A 120 -8.97 4.15 7.25
C LEU A 120 -8.08 4.63 8.41
N ARG A 121 -8.11 3.95 9.57
CA ARG A 121 -7.17 4.23 10.67
C ARG A 121 -5.73 3.88 10.29
N HIS A 122 -5.50 2.74 9.62
CA HIS A 122 -4.17 2.35 9.14
C HIS A 122 -3.66 3.34 8.07
N LEU A 123 -4.48 3.72 7.12
CA LEU A 123 -4.10 4.70 6.09
C LEU A 123 -3.68 6.04 6.68
N ARG A 124 -4.38 6.54 7.72
CA ARG A 124 -3.97 7.77 8.44
C ARG A 124 -2.59 7.65 9.11
N LYS A 125 -2.18 6.46 9.53
CA LYS A 125 -0.82 6.22 10.07
C LYS A 125 0.19 6.14 8.93
N LEU A 126 -0.11 5.36 7.89
CA LEU A 126 0.76 5.16 6.74
C LEU A 126 0.98 6.44 5.91
N SER A 127 0.02 7.37 5.91
CA SER A 127 0.18 8.68 5.24
C SER A 127 1.30 9.55 5.81
N LYS A 128 1.81 9.21 6.99
CA LYS A 128 2.93 9.90 7.65
C LYS A 128 4.27 9.23 7.37
N TYR A 129 4.27 8.07 6.72
CA TYR A 129 5.48 7.33 6.42
C TYR A 129 6.17 7.93 5.21
N THR A 130 7.48 7.99 5.26
CA THR A 130 8.32 8.26 4.10
C THR A 130 8.23 7.10 3.11
N GLU A 131 8.66 7.34 1.87
CA GLU A 131 8.75 6.27 0.86
C GLU A 131 9.59 5.10 1.36
N GLN A 132 10.72 5.39 2.00
CA GLN A 132 11.63 4.39 2.58
C GLN A 132 10.95 3.58 3.70
N GLU A 133 10.16 4.22 4.55
CA GLU A 133 9.41 3.55 5.62
C GLU A 133 8.31 2.64 5.07
N LEU A 134 7.61 3.06 4.02
CA LEU A 134 6.64 2.21 3.32
C LEU A 134 7.33 1.02 2.65
N GLU A 135 8.50 1.24 2.06
CA GLU A 135 9.27 0.18 1.40
C GLU A 135 9.75 -0.89 2.39
N ILE A 136 10.31 -0.48 3.55
CA ILE A 136 10.71 -1.42 4.60
C ILE A 136 9.48 -2.19 5.10
N THR A 137 8.41 -1.49 5.46
CA THR A 137 7.20 -2.09 6.02
C THR A 137 6.58 -3.11 5.07
N SER A 138 6.41 -2.76 3.80
CA SER A 138 5.85 -3.67 2.79
C SER A 138 6.77 -4.86 2.52
N SER A 139 8.09 -4.66 2.52
CA SER A 139 9.07 -5.74 2.32
C SER A 139 9.07 -6.75 3.47
N ILE A 140 9.00 -6.27 4.72
CA ILE A 140 8.89 -7.15 5.89
C ILE A 140 7.60 -7.97 5.83
N LEU A 141 6.46 -7.31 5.56
CA LEU A 141 5.17 -8.00 5.46
C LEU A 141 5.19 -9.08 4.39
N PHE A 142 5.80 -8.80 3.22
CA PHE A 142 5.90 -9.77 2.14
C PHE A 142 6.72 -11.00 2.54
N ILE A 143 7.88 -10.80 3.14
CA ILE A 143 8.73 -11.90 3.58
C ILE A 143 8.04 -12.72 4.68
N CYS A 144 7.36 -12.07 5.62
CA CYS A 144 6.60 -12.74 6.67
C CYS A 144 5.36 -13.51 6.16
N SER A 145 4.81 -13.13 4.99
CA SER A 145 3.67 -13.85 4.40
C SER A 145 4.09 -15.11 3.64
N GLU A 146 5.32 -15.15 3.13
CA GLU A 146 5.82 -16.30 2.36
C GLU A 146 6.38 -17.42 3.25
N GLU A 147 7.01 -17.07 4.36
CA GLU A 147 7.70 -18.03 5.24
C GLU A 147 7.55 -17.63 6.71
N ASP A 148 7.30 -18.63 7.56
CA ASP A 148 7.39 -18.44 9.02
C ASP A 148 8.86 -18.34 9.44
N MET A 149 9.39 -17.12 9.35
CA MET A 149 10.79 -16.83 9.64
C MET A 149 10.97 -16.15 10.99
N ASP A 150 12.04 -16.53 11.68
CA ASP A 150 12.48 -15.76 12.84
C ASP A 150 12.99 -14.35 12.44
N PRO A 151 12.93 -13.36 13.35
CA PRO A 151 13.34 -11.98 13.09
C PRO A 151 14.73 -11.83 12.49
N GLU A 152 15.69 -12.67 12.92
CA GLU A 152 17.08 -12.63 12.45
C GLU A 152 17.19 -13.03 10.96
N ARG A 153 16.38 -14.00 10.54
CA ARG A 153 16.34 -14.43 9.13
C ARG A 153 15.68 -13.37 8.26
N ILE A 154 14.61 -12.71 8.76
CA ILE A 154 13.95 -11.60 8.04
C ILE A 154 14.93 -10.47 7.82
N VAL A 155 15.64 -10.02 8.87
CA VAL A 155 16.65 -8.96 8.77
C VAL A 155 17.71 -9.30 7.73
N ARG A 156 18.32 -10.50 7.81
CA ARG A 156 19.33 -10.93 6.85
C ARG A 156 18.81 -11.00 5.42
N ARG A 157 17.58 -11.46 5.22
CA ARG A 157 16.97 -11.56 3.90
C ARG A 157 16.73 -10.16 3.31
N ILE A 158 16.22 -9.20 4.07
CA ILE A 158 16.03 -7.83 3.61
C ILE A 158 17.37 -7.20 3.26
N LEU A 159 18.39 -7.30 4.10
CA LEU A 159 19.71 -6.75 3.84
C LEU A 159 20.39 -7.36 2.60
N SER A 160 20.06 -8.61 2.24
CA SER A 160 20.58 -9.23 1.03
C SER A 160 20.02 -8.67 -0.28
N PHE A 161 18.84 -8.04 -0.24
CA PHE A 161 18.16 -7.43 -1.40
C PHE A 161 18.24 -5.91 -1.40
N LYS A 162 18.44 -5.30 -0.23
CA LYS A 162 18.28 -3.87 0.02
C LYS A 162 19.48 -3.34 0.78
N SER A 163 20.51 -2.95 0.03
CA SER A 163 21.75 -2.39 0.60
C SER A 163 21.55 -1.00 1.25
N ASP A 164 20.45 -0.34 0.93
CA ASP A 164 20.15 1.03 1.39
C ASP A 164 19.53 1.07 2.78
N PHE A 165 19.19 -0.08 3.35
CA PHE A 165 18.65 -0.20 4.70
C PHE A 165 19.70 -0.63 5.71
N THR A 166 19.59 -0.09 6.90
CA THR A 166 20.36 -0.55 8.05
C THR A 166 19.58 -1.60 8.84
N GLU A 167 20.31 -2.49 9.52
CA GLU A 167 19.70 -3.47 10.43
C GLU A 167 18.80 -2.81 11.48
N ALA A 168 19.24 -1.68 12.05
CA ALA A 168 18.47 -0.94 13.04
C ALA A 168 17.12 -0.43 12.50
N GLN A 169 17.09 0.03 11.25
CA GLN A 169 15.85 0.43 10.59
C GLN A 169 14.89 -0.76 10.44
N ILE A 170 15.39 -1.90 9.95
CA ILE A 170 14.57 -3.09 9.74
C ILE A 170 14.01 -3.59 11.07
N ARG A 171 14.81 -3.68 12.13
CA ARG A 171 14.37 -4.12 13.46
C ARG A 171 13.29 -3.19 14.04
N LYS A 172 13.44 -1.88 13.91
CA LYS A 172 12.42 -0.91 14.33
C LYS A 172 11.04 -1.21 13.72
N TYR A 173 10.98 -1.54 12.43
CA TYR A 173 9.71 -1.81 11.74
C TYR A 173 9.20 -3.23 11.98
N LEU A 174 10.07 -4.20 12.24
CA LEU A 174 9.67 -5.52 12.73
C LEU A 174 8.94 -5.41 14.06
N ASP A 175 9.51 -4.71 15.05
CA ASP A 175 8.89 -4.50 16.36
C ASP A 175 7.51 -3.83 16.22
N VAL A 176 7.38 -2.83 15.33
CA VAL A 176 6.09 -2.16 15.07
C VAL A 176 5.06 -3.14 14.51
N LEU A 177 5.46 -4.03 13.61
CA LEU A 177 4.56 -5.01 12.98
C LEU A 177 4.15 -6.12 13.93
N GLU A 178 5.05 -6.63 14.77
CA GLU A 178 4.74 -7.62 15.82
C GLU A 178 3.68 -7.06 16.79
N HIS A 179 3.88 -5.85 17.29
CA HIS A 179 2.92 -5.18 18.17
C HIS A 179 1.58 -4.87 17.47
N THR A 180 1.58 -4.77 16.15
CA THR A 180 0.36 -4.53 15.38
C THR A 180 -0.37 -5.84 15.10
N ARG A 181 0.32 -6.96 14.87
CA ARG A 181 -0.27 -8.30 14.72
C ARG A 181 -0.97 -8.76 16.00
N ASP A 182 -0.36 -8.54 17.16
CA ASP A 182 -0.94 -8.89 18.47
C ASP A 182 -2.22 -8.09 18.78
N ASN A 183 -2.44 -6.94 18.13
CA ASN A 183 -3.65 -6.13 18.25
C ASN A 183 -4.70 -6.41 17.15
N ILE A 184 -4.43 -7.33 16.23
CA ILE A 184 -5.32 -7.71 15.11
C ILE A 184 -5.89 -9.11 15.32
N ALA A 185 -5.30 -9.92 16.20
CA ALA A 185 -5.80 -11.21 16.65
C ALA A 185 -6.87 -11.04 17.74
#